data_8229c090dfab518de34f77480d2c72e4
#
_entry.id   8229c090dfab518de34f77480d2c72e4
#
_cell.length_a   1.000
_cell.length_b   1.000
_cell.length_c   1.000
_cell.angle_alpha   90.00
_cell.angle_beta   90.00
_cell.angle_gamma   90.00
#
_symmetry.space_group_name_H-M   'P 1'
#
loop_
_entity.id
_entity.type
_entity.pdbx_description
1 polymer ?
#
loop_
_entity_poly.entity_id
_entity_poly.type
_entity_poly.pdbx_seq_one_letter_code
_entity_poly.pdbx_strand_id
1 'polypeptide(L)'
;MSVGVDTASSQLCLKRLLDEPQDTLPKCKRAHVASPPLATGLSPCLRPRSPTPKTSQIHVPVSYPNRPSWLPWLQVLPRRGYLERLAAYTRIGHHDNICGLLDVVIGQDSVHAFLPGHYGDMHAYVRNRKRLGEEETRLLFAQMLNAVSHCHGHGVILRDLKLRRFVFIDRYRTRLALLGLDECVLLDGNHEDDSLTDRHGCPAYVGPELLTNGKGSYSGRAADIWSLGVSLYTMLIGRYPFQDTQPAALFTKIRRGTFSLPDWLSPQAKCLIGCMLRKLPAERLEASELLMHPWLTNPCAPHHNMNKTHHSSHTMPQSKQDDDQVVPTFIEKH
;
A
#
# COMPACT_ATOMS: atom_id res chain seq x y z
N MET A 1 24.60 14.26 -14.51
CA MET A 1 24.94 14.76 -13.16
C MET A 1 23.83 14.30 -12.24
N SER A 2 24.14 13.31 -11.42
CA SER A 2 23.22 12.73 -10.42
C SER A 2 23.26 13.62 -9.18
N VAL A 3 22.18 14.32 -8.87
CA VAL A 3 22.02 15.03 -7.60
C VAL A 3 21.67 13.96 -6.57
N GLY A 4 22.68 13.48 -5.85
CA GLY A 4 22.49 12.66 -4.67
C GLY A 4 21.82 13.50 -3.59
N VAL A 5 20.56 13.23 -3.30
CA VAL A 5 19.89 13.78 -2.11
C VAL A 5 20.54 13.11 -0.90
N ASP A 6 21.13 13.92 -0.04
CA ASP A 6 21.89 13.47 1.13
C ASP A 6 20.92 12.89 2.18
N THR A 7 20.73 11.58 2.14
CA THR A 7 19.82 10.83 3.02
C THR A 7 20.23 10.91 4.50
N ALA A 8 21.52 11.17 4.77
CA ALA A 8 22.04 11.37 6.12
C ALA A 8 21.49 12.65 6.76
N SER A 9 21.31 13.72 5.96
CA SER A 9 20.75 14.99 6.44
C SER A 9 19.29 14.86 6.85
N SER A 10 18.49 14.08 6.11
CA SER A 10 17.06 13.85 6.43
C SER A 10 16.86 13.05 7.72
N GLN A 11 17.70 12.03 7.93
CA GLN A 11 17.68 11.24 9.17
C GLN A 11 18.15 12.04 10.38
N LEU A 12 19.16 12.91 10.22
CA LEU A 12 19.63 13.83 11.27
C LEU A 12 18.56 14.84 11.65
N CYS A 13 17.80 15.36 10.69
CA CYS A 13 16.70 16.29 10.94
C CYS A 13 15.57 15.61 11.74
N LEU A 14 15.17 14.41 11.36
CA LEU A 14 14.14 13.64 12.09
C LEU A 14 14.59 13.26 13.51
N LYS A 15 15.85 12.85 13.66
CA LYS A 15 16.43 12.51 14.97
C LYS A 15 16.49 13.72 15.89
N ARG A 16 16.84 14.92 15.39
CA ARG A 16 16.78 16.18 16.17
C ARG A 16 15.37 16.51 16.61
N LEU A 17 14.35 16.28 15.75
CA LEU A 17 12.94 16.52 16.10
C LEU A 17 12.40 15.57 17.18
N LEU A 18 12.95 14.36 17.28
CA LEU A 18 12.57 13.37 18.29
C LEU A 18 13.27 13.60 19.63
N ASP A 19 14.47 14.18 19.61
CA ASP A 19 15.34 14.37 20.79
C ASP A 19 15.12 15.73 21.49
N GLU A 20 14.41 16.71 20.88
CA GLU A 20 14.16 18.01 21.49
C GLU A 20 12.94 18.00 22.43
N PRO A 21 13.05 18.60 23.66
CA PRO A 21 11.90 18.83 24.54
C PRO A 21 10.90 19.78 23.87
N GLN A 22 9.62 19.44 23.92
CA GLN A 22 8.52 20.12 23.16
C GLN A 22 8.31 21.61 23.47
N ASP A 23 9.00 22.19 24.46
CA ASP A 23 8.75 23.55 24.97
C ASP A 23 9.65 24.67 24.40
N THR A 24 10.59 24.36 23.49
CA THR A 24 11.63 25.32 23.06
C THR A 24 11.59 25.75 21.59
N LEU A 25 10.46 25.63 20.88
CA LEU A 25 10.39 26.00 19.45
C LEU A 25 10.12 27.50 19.24
N PRO A 26 10.85 28.19 18.34
CA PRO A 26 10.69 29.62 18.10
C PRO A 26 9.36 29.92 17.38
N LYS A 27 8.66 30.96 17.86
CA LYS A 27 7.41 31.48 17.28
C LYS A 27 7.63 32.02 15.86
N CYS A 28 7.06 31.37 14.88
CA CYS A 28 7.11 31.83 13.49
C CYS A 28 6.33 33.14 13.31
N LYS A 29 6.96 34.16 12.65
CA LYS A 29 6.35 35.46 12.38
C LYS A 29 5.27 35.36 11.28
N ARG A 30 4.09 35.90 11.57
CA ARG A 30 2.92 35.96 10.67
C ARG A 30 3.20 36.72 9.39
N ALA A 31 2.84 36.15 8.24
CA ALA A 31 2.53 36.92 7.03
C ALA A 31 1.03 37.24 7.02
N HIS A 32 0.68 38.52 6.93
CA HIS A 32 -0.70 38.99 6.87
C HIS A 32 -1.32 38.64 5.50
N VAL A 33 -2.39 37.86 5.51
CA VAL A 33 -3.35 37.78 4.38
C VAL A 33 -4.69 38.28 4.89
N ALA A 34 -5.22 39.30 4.21
CA ALA A 34 -6.46 39.98 4.55
C ALA A 34 -7.70 39.08 4.40
N SER A 35 -8.61 39.17 5.37
CA SER A 35 -9.91 38.48 5.39
C SER A 35 -10.98 39.27 4.65
N PRO A 36 -11.93 38.65 3.94
CA PRO A 36 -13.16 39.31 3.48
C PRO A 36 -14.26 39.30 4.56
N PRO A 37 -15.28 40.18 4.47
CA PRO A 37 -16.13 40.59 5.58
C PRO A 37 -17.28 39.63 5.90
N LEU A 38 -17.70 39.69 7.17
CA LEU A 38 -18.81 39.00 7.85
C LEU A 38 -20.17 39.37 7.28
N ALA A 39 -21.02 38.36 7.10
CA ALA A 39 -22.50 38.52 7.04
C ALA A 39 -23.12 37.94 8.31
N THR A 40 -23.92 38.77 8.97
CA THR A 40 -24.67 38.54 10.21
C THR A 40 -25.98 37.81 9.98
N GLY A 41 -26.39 36.95 10.95
CA GLY A 41 -27.79 36.46 11.05
C GLY A 41 -28.01 35.24 11.96
N LEU A 42 -28.28 35.47 13.27
CA LEU A 42 -29.26 34.86 14.23
C LEU A 42 -29.55 33.34 14.26
N SER A 43 -29.13 32.62 15.25
CA SER A 43 -29.70 32.17 16.59
C SER A 43 -30.45 30.80 16.58
N PRO A 44 -30.77 30.13 17.73
CA PRO A 44 -29.89 29.31 18.55
C PRO A 44 -30.37 27.84 18.72
N CYS A 45 -29.58 27.05 19.50
CA CYS A 45 -29.96 25.75 20.09
C CYS A 45 -29.82 24.51 19.22
N LEU A 46 -28.73 23.83 19.48
CA LEU A 46 -28.62 22.41 19.85
C LEU A 46 -27.13 22.07 19.99
N ARG A 47 -26.72 21.62 21.16
CA ARG A 47 -25.32 21.15 21.40
C ARG A 47 -25.11 19.90 20.58
N PRO A 48 -24.14 19.84 19.67
CA PRO A 48 -23.70 18.60 19.08
C PRO A 48 -22.74 17.88 20.06
N ARG A 49 -22.96 16.59 20.21
CA ARG A 49 -22.03 15.64 20.84
C ARG A 49 -20.68 15.75 20.13
N SER A 50 -19.59 15.73 20.93
CA SER A 50 -18.22 15.69 20.44
C SER A 50 -18.03 14.59 19.41
N PRO A 51 -17.52 14.88 18.20
CA PRO A 51 -17.15 13.84 17.26
C PRO A 51 -15.88 13.13 17.75
N THR A 52 -15.92 11.81 17.76
CA THR A 52 -14.74 10.96 17.83
C THR A 52 -13.73 11.40 16.76
N PRO A 53 -12.41 11.38 17.03
CA PRO A 53 -11.40 11.80 16.06
C PRO A 53 -11.48 10.86 14.84
N LYS A 54 -11.94 11.40 13.72
CA LYS A 54 -11.97 10.72 12.45
C LYS A 54 -10.53 10.48 11.99
N THR A 55 -10.30 9.26 11.51
CA THR A 55 -9.15 8.74 10.77
C THR A 55 -8.44 9.84 9.96
N SER A 56 -7.12 9.92 10.09
CA SER A 56 -6.29 10.85 9.33
C SER A 56 -6.52 10.62 7.82
N GLN A 57 -7.16 11.59 7.20
CA GLN A 57 -7.24 11.64 5.75
C GLN A 57 -5.84 11.96 5.24
N ILE A 58 -5.26 11.07 4.44
CA ILE A 58 -4.25 11.47 3.46
C ILE A 58 -4.99 12.47 2.57
N HIS A 59 -4.83 13.76 2.82
CA HIS A 59 -5.25 14.76 1.87
C HIS A 59 -4.40 14.53 0.61
N VAL A 60 -4.94 13.76 -0.33
CA VAL A 60 -4.49 13.84 -1.71
C VAL A 60 -4.65 15.32 -2.07
N PRO A 61 -3.57 16.07 -2.30
CA PRO A 61 -3.71 17.47 -2.70
C PRO A 61 -4.63 17.47 -3.89
N VAL A 62 -5.58 18.40 -3.90
CA VAL A 62 -6.44 18.70 -5.06
C VAL A 62 -5.62 18.48 -6.32
N SER A 63 -6.05 17.53 -7.15
CA SER A 63 -5.35 17.16 -8.39
C SER A 63 -5.14 18.41 -9.22
N TYR A 64 -3.98 19.01 -9.15
CA TYR A 64 -3.55 19.97 -10.15
C TYR A 64 -3.22 19.15 -11.40
N PRO A 65 -4.00 19.26 -12.47
CA PRO A 65 -3.87 18.40 -13.66
C PRO A 65 -2.50 18.47 -14.33
N ASN A 66 -1.64 19.42 -13.95
CA ASN A 66 -0.32 19.65 -14.51
C ASN A 66 0.81 19.67 -13.46
N ARG A 67 0.63 19.02 -12.30
CA ARG A 67 1.70 18.97 -11.30
C ARG A 67 2.87 18.14 -11.84
N PRO A 68 4.10 18.67 -11.90
CA PRO A 68 5.26 17.89 -12.27
C PRO A 68 5.48 16.73 -11.29
N SER A 69 5.73 15.53 -11.82
CA SER A 69 5.91 14.31 -11.03
C SER A 69 7.12 14.33 -10.07
N TRP A 70 8.06 15.26 -10.28
CA TRP A 70 9.23 15.44 -9.41
C TRP A 70 8.97 16.30 -8.16
N LEU A 71 7.80 16.98 -8.07
CA LEU A 71 7.46 17.75 -6.87
C LEU A 71 7.17 16.81 -5.68
N PRO A 72 7.71 17.13 -4.48
CA PRO A 72 7.45 16.36 -3.27
C PRO A 72 5.96 16.26 -2.96
N TRP A 73 5.54 15.12 -2.45
CA TRP A 73 4.20 14.92 -1.88
C TRP A 73 4.15 15.54 -0.50
N LEU A 74 3.03 16.18 -0.21
CA LEU A 74 2.78 16.77 1.10
C LEU A 74 1.74 15.92 1.82
N GLN A 75 2.12 15.40 2.99
CA GLN A 75 1.22 14.77 3.94
C GLN A 75 1.02 15.73 5.11
N VAL A 76 -0.24 16.01 5.44
CA VAL A 76 -0.58 16.87 6.58
C VAL A 76 -1.07 15.99 7.73
N LEU A 77 -0.36 16.07 8.85
CA LEU A 77 -0.66 15.32 10.07
C LEU A 77 -1.14 16.28 11.17
N PRO A 78 -2.05 15.85 12.04
CA PRO A 78 -2.36 16.63 13.24
C PRO A 78 -1.11 16.74 14.12
N ARG A 79 -0.90 17.91 14.74
CA ARG A 79 0.26 18.13 15.61
C ARG A 79 0.30 17.16 16.79
N ARG A 80 -0.88 16.76 17.29
CA ARG A 80 -0.95 15.77 18.37
C ARG A 80 -0.69 14.37 17.80
N GLY A 81 0.31 13.67 18.34
CA GLY A 81 0.65 12.30 17.97
C GLY A 81 1.41 12.14 16.63
N TYR A 82 1.97 13.23 16.06
CA TYR A 82 2.74 13.15 14.82
C TYR A 82 4.03 12.34 14.95
N LEU A 83 4.67 12.39 16.12
CA LEU A 83 5.90 11.63 16.38
C LEU A 83 5.67 10.13 16.27
N GLU A 84 4.56 9.63 16.82
CA GLU A 84 4.18 8.22 16.73
C GLU A 84 3.94 7.81 15.28
N ARG A 85 3.28 8.68 14.47
CA ARG A 85 3.03 8.43 13.05
C ARG A 85 4.30 8.46 12.19
N LEU A 86 5.29 9.25 12.57
CA LEU A 86 6.56 9.34 11.85
C LEU A 86 7.62 8.38 12.38
N ALA A 87 7.41 7.74 13.53
CA ALA A 87 8.39 6.88 14.18
C ALA A 87 8.80 5.67 13.29
N ALA A 88 7.89 5.17 12.45
CA ALA A 88 8.21 4.11 11.51
C ALA A 88 9.35 4.49 10.55
N TYR A 89 9.35 5.73 10.04
CA TYR A 89 10.41 6.22 9.14
C TYR A 89 11.79 6.26 9.80
N THR A 90 11.83 6.58 11.10
CA THR A 90 13.07 6.58 11.86
C THR A 90 13.57 5.15 12.12
N ARG A 91 12.65 4.23 12.44
CA ARG A 91 12.97 2.85 12.78
C ARG A 91 13.52 2.07 11.58
N ILE A 92 12.88 2.17 10.41
CA ILE A 92 13.29 1.40 9.23
C ILE A 92 14.53 1.96 8.53
N GLY A 93 14.88 3.23 8.75
CA GLY A 93 15.97 3.89 8.04
C GLY A 93 15.74 4.00 6.53
N HIS A 94 16.85 4.06 5.77
CA HIS A 94 16.80 4.15 4.31
C HIS A 94 16.65 2.77 3.65
N HIS A 95 15.77 2.68 2.65
CA HIS A 95 15.62 1.51 1.81
C HIS A 95 15.16 1.91 0.40
N ASP A 96 15.74 1.31 -0.65
CA ASP A 96 15.50 1.67 -2.05
C ASP A 96 14.03 1.55 -2.48
N ASN A 97 13.29 0.62 -1.87
CA ASN A 97 11.89 0.36 -2.19
C ASN A 97 10.92 0.96 -1.17
N ILE A 98 11.34 1.94 -0.36
CA ILE A 98 10.48 2.67 0.58
C ILE A 98 10.72 4.17 0.44
N CYS A 99 9.65 4.94 0.28
CA CYS A 99 9.72 6.39 0.25
C CYS A 99 10.05 6.93 1.65
N GLY A 100 11.28 7.41 1.84
CA GLY A 100 11.67 8.10 3.06
C GLY A 100 11.11 9.53 3.13
N LEU A 101 11.15 10.13 4.32
CA LEU A 101 10.83 11.54 4.49
C LEU A 101 11.94 12.42 3.90
N LEU A 102 11.55 13.44 3.14
CA LEU A 102 12.47 14.48 2.64
C LEU A 102 12.64 15.59 3.67
N ASP A 103 11.53 16.01 4.29
CA ASP A 103 11.52 17.08 5.27
C ASP A 103 10.25 17.01 6.12
N VAL A 104 10.29 17.66 7.30
CA VAL A 104 9.15 17.78 8.21
C VAL A 104 9.08 19.21 8.74
N VAL A 105 7.98 19.90 8.45
CA VAL A 105 7.75 21.27 8.93
C VAL A 105 6.63 21.26 9.95
N ILE A 106 6.94 21.71 11.16
CA ILE A 106 6.01 21.77 12.30
C ILE A 106 5.33 23.13 12.34
N GLY A 107 4.01 23.16 12.09
CA GLY A 107 3.16 24.33 12.24
C GLY A 107 2.51 24.43 13.64
N GLN A 108 1.63 25.41 13.81
CA GLN A 108 0.89 25.59 15.09
C GLN A 108 -0.10 24.46 15.35
N ASP A 109 -0.87 24.04 14.34
CA ASP A 109 -1.96 23.06 14.48
C ASP A 109 -1.71 21.78 13.69
N SER A 110 -0.75 21.78 12.76
CA SER A 110 -0.45 20.67 11.86
C SER A 110 1.05 20.50 11.63
N VAL A 111 1.43 19.29 11.25
CA VAL A 111 2.77 18.93 10.80
C VAL A 111 2.72 18.55 9.33
N HIS A 112 3.64 19.08 8.56
CA HIS A 112 3.74 18.89 7.13
C HIS A 112 4.93 17.99 6.82
N ALA A 113 4.67 16.75 6.46
CA ALA A 113 5.68 15.79 6.06
C ALA A 113 5.81 15.76 4.52
N PHE A 114 7.02 15.94 4.04
CA PHE A 114 7.33 15.96 2.61
C PHE A 114 7.92 14.62 2.19
N LEU A 115 7.29 14.00 1.19
CA LEU A 115 7.68 12.72 0.62
C LEU A 115 8.15 12.91 -0.83
N PRO A 116 8.97 12.00 -1.39
CA PRO A 116 9.41 12.09 -2.77
C PRO A 116 8.25 12.15 -3.76
N GLY A 117 8.42 12.91 -4.85
CA GLY A 117 7.51 12.88 -5.99
C GLY A 117 7.53 11.50 -6.68
N HIS A 118 6.44 11.15 -7.37
CA HIS A 118 6.34 9.85 -8.04
C HIS A 118 5.59 9.93 -9.38
N TYR A 119 5.76 8.92 -10.23
CA TYR A 119 5.26 8.83 -11.60
C TYR A 119 3.96 8.00 -11.73
N GLY A 120 3.18 7.94 -10.66
CA GLY A 120 1.93 7.19 -10.58
C GLY A 120 2.05 5.96 -9.68
N ASP A 121 0.90 5.38 -9.35
CA ASP A 121 0.79 4.21 -8.49
C ASP A 121 0.59 2.91 -9.28
N MET A 122 0.88 1.80 -8.62
CA MET A 122 0.79 0.45 -9.19
C MET A 122 -0.65 0.04 -9.53
N HIS A 123 -1.66 0.53 -8.78
CA HIS A 123 -3.05 0.23 -9.08
C HIS A 123 -3.48 0.86 -10.42
N ALA A 124 -3.18 2.15 -10.62
CA ALA A 124 -3.46 2.84 -11.88
C ALA A 124 -2.70 2.19 -13.05
N TYR A 125 -1.47 1.74 -12.81
CA TYR A 125 -0.66 1.07 -13.81
C TYR A 125 -1.28 -0.26 -14.28
N VAL A 126 -1.66 -1.14 -13.33
CA VAL A 126 -2.33 -2.42 -13.64
C VAL A 126 -3.66 -2.18 -14.33
N ARG A 127 -4.46 -1.24 -13.82
CA ARG A 127 -5.77 -0.92 -14.40
C ARG A 127 -5.67 -0.47 -15.86
N ASN A 128 -4.69 0.38 -16.20
CA ASN A 128 -4.49 0.87 -17.56
C ASN A 128 -4.00 -0.23 -18.51
N ARG A 129 -3.23 -1.18 -18.00
CA ARG A 129 -2.69 -2.31 -18.77
C ARG A 129 -3.62 -3.54 -18.75
N LYS A 130 -4.72 -3.48 -17.99
CA LYS A 130 -5.64 -4.56 -17.66
C LYS A 130 -4.99 -5.66 -16.82
N ARG A 131 -3.80 -6.14 -17.17
CA ARG A 131 -2.96 -7.08 -16.43
C ARG A 131 -1.50 -6.93 -16.88
N LEU A 132 -0.59 -7.52 -16.12
CA LEU A 132 0.84 -7.54 -16.44
C LEU A 132 1.29 -8.96 -16.82
N GLY A 133 2.34 -9.06 -17.62
CA GLY A 133 3.02 -10.33 -17.86
C GLY A 133 3.78 -10.82 -16.62
N GLU A 134 4.04 -12.14 -16.55
CA GLU A 134 4.71 -12.73 -15.38
C GLU A 134 6.11 -12.15 -15.18
N GLU A 135 6.89 -11.92 -16.23
CA GLU A 135 8.25 -11.39 -16.13
C GLU A 135 8.25 -9.96 -15.56
N GLU A 136 7.41 -9.07 -16.10
CA GLU A 136 7.26 -7.72 -15.58
C GLU A 136 6.75 -7.72 -14.13
N THR A 137 5.75 -8.57 -13.84
CA THR A 137 5.21 -8.72 -12.49
C THR A 137 6.27 -9.20 -11.52
N ARG A 138 7.10 -10.16 -11.90
CA ARG A 138 8.17 -10.72 -11.08
C ARG A 138 9.16 -9.63 -10.62
N LEU A 139 9.62 -8.78 -11.57
CA LEU A 139 10.56 -7.71 -11.28
C LEU A 139 9.98 -6.63 -10.35
N LEU A 140 8.71 -6.26 -10.56
CA LEU A 140 8.03 -5.25 -9.77
C LEU A 140 7.61 -5.82 -8.40
N PHE A 141 7.12 -7.05 -8.37
CA PHE A 141 6.67 -7.69 -7.14
C PHE A 141 7.83 -8.01 -6.19
N ALA A 142 9.00 -8.37 -6.71
CA ALA A 142 10.21 -8.54 -5.90
C ALA A 142 10.55 -7.26 -5.11
N GLN A 143 10.37 -6.08 -5.71
CA GLN A 143 10.59 -4.80 -5.04
C GLN A 143 9.55 -4.53 -3.95
N MET A 144 8.26 -4.87 -4.22
CA MET A 144 7.21 -4.78 -3.21
C MET A 144 7.51 -5.68 -2.00
N LEU A 145 7.92 -6.90 -2.27
CA LEU A 145 8.23 -7.88 -1.23
C LEU A 145 9.49 -7.51 -0.43
N ASN A 146 10.52 -6.95 -1.10
CA ASN A 146 11.71 -6.41 -0.42
C ASN A 146 11.34 -5.29 0.57
N ALA A 147 10.46 -4.34 0.16
CA ALA A 147 9.99 -3.29 1.04
C ALA A 147 9.28 -3.84 2.28
N VAL A 148 8.38 -4.82 2.09
CA VAL A 148 7.63 -5.43 3.20
C VAL A 148 8.55 -6.27 4.10
N SER A 149 9.45 -7.06 3.53
CA SER A 149 10.44 -7.83 4.28
C SER A 149 11.32 -6.93 5.16
N HIS A 150 11.75 -5.79 4.62
CA HIS A 150 12.52 -4.80 5.36
C HIS A 150 11.71 -4.21 6.53
N CYS A 151 10.45 -3.82 6.32
CA CYS A 151 9.57 -3.34 7.38
C CYS A 151 9.38 -4.39 8.49
N HIS A 152 9.04 -5.63 8.10
CA HIS A 152 8.83 -6.73 9.04
C HIS A 152 10.08 -7.04 9.87
N GLY A 153 11.26 -7.02 9.24
CA GLY A 153 12.55 -7.22 9.93
C GLY A 153 12.89 -6.11 10.94
N HIS A 154 12.30 -4.91 10.79
CA HIS A 154 12.43 -3.80 11.72
C HIS A 154 11.24 -3.69 12.69
N GLY A 155 10.39 -4.72 12.78
CA GLY A 155 9.23 -4.72 13.67
C GLY A 155 8.17 -3.69 13.28
N VAL A 156 7.99 -3.43 11.99
CA VAL A 156 6.95 -2.52 11.45
C VAL A 156 5.92 -3.31 10.70
N ILE A 157 4.67 -3.29 11.16
CA ILE A 157 3.50 -3.92 10.51
C ILE A 157 2.75 -2.86 9.72
N LEU A 158 2.47 -3.13 8.44
CA LEU A 158 1.96 -2.14 7.50
C LEU A 158 0.43 -2.01 7.48
N ARG A 159 -0.31 -3.06 7.80
CA ARG A 159 -1.77 -3.19 7.98
C ARG A 159 -2.65 -2.84 6.77
N ASP A 160 -2.36 -1.76 6.05
CA ASP A 160 -3.15 -1.31 4.89
C ASP A 160 -2.32 -1.42 3.60
N LEU A 161 -1.81 -2.62 3.31
CA LEU A 161 -1.12 -2.88 2.05
C LEU A 161 -2.12 -3.01 0.90
N LYS A 162 -1.88 -2.22 -0.15
CA LYS A 162 -2.66 -2.24 -1.40
C LYS A 162 -1.82 -1.68 -2.55
N LEU A 163 -2.17 -2.00 -3.79
CA LEU A 163 -1.41 -1.55 -4.97
C LEU A 163 -1.22 -0.04 -5.06
N ARG A 164 -2.15 0.77 -4.49
CA ARG A 164 -2.02 2.24 -4.47
C ARG A 164 -0.89 2.75 -3.57
N ARG A 165 -0.42 1.93 -2.61
CA ARG A 165 0.69 2.29 -1.72
C ARG A 165 2.06 2.11 -2.39
N PHE A 166 2.13 1.41 -3.51
CA PHE A 166 3.36 1.22 -4.27
C PHE A 166 3.39 2.17 -5.47
N VAL A 167 4.37 3.07 -5.47
CA VAL A 167 4.49 4.14 -6.44
C VAL A 167 5.78 4.01 -7.25
N PHE A 168 5.73 4.43 -8.52
CA PHE A 168 6.92 4.46 -9.37
C PHE A 168 7.76 5.69 -9.06
N ILE A 169 9.02 5.48 -8.69
CA ILE A 169 9.97 6.55 -8.35
C ILE A 169 10.84 6.96 -9.55
N ASP A 170 10.64 6.34 -10.71
CA ASP A 170 11.29 6.67 -11.97
C ASP A 170 10.27 6.82 -13.12
N ARG A 171 10.62 7.64 -14.13
CA ARG A 171 9.77 7.91 -15.29
C ARG A 171 9.54 6.67 -16.18
N TYR A 172 10.47 5.71 -16.14
CA TYR A 172 10.42 4.49 -16.94
C TYR A 172 9.52 3.42 -16.33
N ARG A 173 9.08 3.65 -15.06
CA ARG A 173 8.21 2.73 -14.29
C ARG A 173 8.86 1.36 -14.09
N THR A 174 10.15 1.37 -13.75
CA THR A 174 10.94 0.17 -13.45
C THR A 174 11.25 0.04 -11.97
N ARG A 175 11.19 1.14 -11.21
CA ARG A 175 11.51 1.19 -9.78
C ARG A 175 10.27 1.55 -8.97
N LEU A 176 9.93 0.67 -8.02
CA LEU A 176 8.82 0.85 -7.09
C LEU A 176 9.31 1.20 -5.69
N ALA A 177 8.54 2.03 -4.99
CA ALA A 177 8.70 2.26 -3.57
C ALA A 177 7.35 2.28 -2.85
N LEU A 178 7.33 1.81 -1.62
CA LEU A 178 6.20 1.89 -0.70
C LEU A 178 6.05 3.33 -0.22
N LEU A 179 4.86 3.91 -0.39
CA LEU A 179 4.54 5.28 0.01
C LEU A 179 3.69 5.30 1.28
N GLY A 180 4.12 6.08 2.27
CA GLY A 180 3.38 6.33 3.52
C GLY A 180 3.54 5.20 4.55
N LEU A 181 3.94 5.55 5.77
CA LEU A 181 4.12 4.65 6.90
C LEU A 181 3.37 5.15 8.15
N ASP A 182 2.42 6.05 7.99
CA ASP A 182 1.69 6.72 9.06
C ASP A 182 0.61 5.85 9.74
N GLU A 183 0.16 4.79 9.06
CA GLU A 183 -0.85 3.84 9.56
C GLU A 183 -0.21 2.53 10.08
N CYS A 184 1.12 2.46 10.13
CA CYS A 184 1.85 1.28 10.59
C CYS A 184 1.75 1.10 12.11
N VAL A 185 1.92 -0.15 12.56
CA VAL A 185 2.15 -0.47 13.98
C VAL A 185 3.62 -0.80 14.16
N LEU A 186 4.21 -0.21 15.20
CA LEU A 186 5.55 -0.52 15.65
C LEU A 186 5.46 -1.57 16.76
N LEU A 187 6.13 -2.69 16.56
CA LEU A 187 6.24 -3.73 17.58
C LEU A 187 7.25 -3.33 18.64
N ASP A 188 6.97 -3.67 19.88
CA ASP A 188 7.86 -3.45 21.03
C ASP A 188 8.83 -4.64 21.21
N GLY A 189 9.95 -4.37 21.89
CA GLY A 189 10.92 -5.39 22.30
C GLY A 189 11.64 -6.08 21.13
N ASN A 190 11.73 -7.40 21.20
CA ASN A 190 12.43 -8.26 20.21
C ASN A 190 11.63 -8.55 18.94
N HIS A 191 10.46 -7.94 18.79
CA HIS A 191 9.58 -8.06 17.60
C HIS A 191 9.03 -9.48 17.31
N GLU A 192 9.05 -10.38 18.28
CA GLU A 192 8.53 -11.75 18.11
C GLU A 192 7.01 -11.78 18.10
N ASP A 193 6.36 -11.03 19.04
CA ASP A 193 4.90 -10.95 19.09
C ASP A 193 4.40 -9.85 18.15
N ASP A 194 3.73 -10.26 17.08
CA ASP A 194 3.09 -9.38 16.09
C ASP A 194 1.56 -9.40 16.20
N SER A 195 1.03 -9.79 17.36
CA SER A 195 -0.40 -9.90 17.63
C SER A 195 -1.09 -8.54 17.66
N LEU A 196 -2.07 -8.34 16.77
CA LEU A 196 -2.91 -7.16 16.70
C LEU A 196 -4.36 -7.49 17.03
N THR A 197 -5.07 -6.54 17.62
CA THR A 197 -6.50 -6.69 17.98
C THR A 197 -7.43 -5.76 17.22
N ASP A 198 -6.92 -4.63 16.77
CA ASP A 198 -7.68 -3.65 16.00
C ASP A 198 -7.82 -4.10 14.54
N ARG A 199 -8.99 -3.87 13.96
CA ARG A 199 -9.29 -4.28 12.58
C ARG A 199 -9.15 -3.09 11.66
N HIS A 200 -8.09 -3.12 10.88
CA HIS A 200 -7.74 -2.07 9.94
C HIS A 200 -7.44 -2.65 8.55
N GLY A 201 -7.73 -1.91 7.48
CA GLY A 201 -7.40 -2.29 6.12
C GLY A 201 -8.56 -2.14 5.12
N CYS A 202 -8.21 -2.18 3.83
CA CYS A 202 -9.16 -2.08 2.73
C CYS A 202 -9.93 -3.41 2.56
N PRO A 203 -11.28 -3.40 2.45
CA PRO A 203 -12.10 -4.62 2.38
C PRO A 203 -11.68 -5.65 1.35
N ALA A 204 -11.16 -5.23 0.19
CA ALA A 204 -10.71 -6.14 -0.86
C ALA A 204 -9.38 -6.85 -0.53
N TYR A 205 -8.61 -6.33 0.44
CA TYR A 205 -7.26 -6.78 0.77
C TYR A 205 -7.15 -7.47 2.13
N VAL A 206 -8.20 -7.41 2.97
CA VAL A 206 -8.15 -8.02 4.32
C VAL A 206 -8.18 -9.53 4.27
N GLY A 207 -7.42 -10.17 5.18
CA GLY A 207 -7.42 -11.62 5.35
C GLY A 207 -8.66 -12.14 6.08
N PRO A 208 -8.95 -13.46 5.95
CA PRO A 208 -10.10 -14.09 6.61
C PRO A 208 -10.07 -13.95 8.13
N GLU A 209 -8.89 -13.90 8.76
CA GLU A 209 -8.69 -13.70 10.19
C GLU A 209 -9.26 -12.37 10.72
N LEU A 210 -9.23 -11.31 9.90
CA LEU A 210 -9.79 -10.01 10.26
C LEU A 210 -11.33 -10.01 10.20
N LEU A 211 -11.92 -10.98 9.51
CA LEU A 211 -13.37 -11.08 9.29
C LEU A 211 -14.06 -12.05 10.29
N THR A 212 -13.34 -12.61 11.23
CA THR A 212 -13.91 -13.47 12.28
C THR A 212 -14.69 -12.64 13.29
N ASN A 213 -15.82 -13.16 13.78
CA ASN A 213 -16.73 -12.44 14.70
C ASN A 213 -16.22 -12.35 16.15
N GLY A 214 -14.97 -12.77 16.44
CA GLY A 214 -14.39 -12.76 17.79
C GLY A 214 -13.55 -11.51 18.07
N LYS A 215 -13.30 -11.23 19.37
CA LYS A 215 -12.33 -10.24 19.85
C LYS A 215 -10.90 -10.82 19.89
N GLY A 216 -10.60 -11.79 19.03
CA GLY A 216 -9.28 -12.43 19.00
C GLY A 216 -8.20 -11.56 18.38
N SER A 217 -6.96 -11.79 18.77
CA SER A 217 -5.78 -11.24 18.10
C SER A 217 -5.48 -11.99 16.79
N TYR A 218 -4.74 -11.36 15.91
CA TYR A 218 -4.26 -11.93 14.64
C TYR A 218 -2.82 -11.49 14.39
N SER A 219 -2.04 -12.27 13.63
CA SER A 219 -0.70 -11.92 13.22
C SER A 219 -0.75 -10.79 12.17
N GLY A 220 -0.12 -9.66 12.49
CA GLY A 220 -0.04 -8.51 11.59
C GLY A 220 0.82 -8.79 10.37
N ARG A 221 1.96 -9.50 10.52
CA ARG A 221 2.81 -9.92 9.39
C ARG A 221 2.06 -10.83 8.43
N ALA A 222 1.37 -11.83 8.95
CA ALA A 222 0.60 -12.75 8.11
C ALA A 222 -0.55 -12.05 7.38
N ALA A 223 -1.18 -11.04 7.97
CA ALA A 223 -2.19 -10.21 7.32
C ALA A 223 -1.61 -9.37 6.18
N ASP A 224 -0.41 -8.78 6.37
CA ASP A 224 0.32 -8.07 5.30
C ASP A 224 0.67 -9.01 4.13
N ILE A 225 1.09 -10.26 4.41
CA ILE A 225 1.35 -11.27 3.37
C ILE A 225 0.10 -11.61 2.56
N TRP A 226 -1.05 -11.75 3.21
CA TRP A 226 -2.31 -11.93 2.48
C TRP A 226 -2.60 -10.76 1.54
N SER A 227 -2.45 -9.51 2.01
CA SER A 227 -2.66 -8.31 1.21
C SER A 227 -1.72 -8.22 0.01
N LEU A 228 -0.44 -8.64 0.18
CA LEU A 228 0.50 -8.80 -0.94
C LEU A 228 0.06 -9.90 -1.91
N GLY A 229 -0.47 -11.01 -1.41
CA GLY A 229 -1.02 -12.08 -2.26
C GLY A 229 -2.18 -11.61 -3.13
N VAL A 230 -3.08 -10.79 -2.56
CA VAL A 230 -4.15 -10.11 -3.33
C VAL A 230 -3.55 -9.17 -4.38
N SER A 231 -2.48 -8.44 -4.04
CA SER A 231 -1.77 -7.57 -4.97
C SER A 231 -1.15 -8.34 -6.12
N LEU A 232 -0.43 -9.43 -5.85
CA LEU A 232 0.19 -10.29 -6.87
C LEU A 232 -0.85 -10.88 -7.81
N TYR A 233 -1.94 -11.42 -7.25
CA TYR A 233 -3.06 -11.93 -8.03
C TYR A 233 -3.61 -10.85 -8.98
N THR A 234 -3.83 -9.64 -8.44
CA THR A 234 -4.39 -8.52 -9.22
C THR A 234 -3.44 -8.07 -10.33
N MET A 235 -2.12 -8.04 -10.08
CA MET A 235 -1.12 -7.71 -11.10
C MET A 235 -1.14 -8.69 -12.27
N LEU A 236 -1.19 -9.98 -11.97
CA LEU A 236 -1.13 -11.04 -12.98
C LEU A 236 -2.45 -11.22 -13.73
N ILE A 237 -3.60 -11.09 -13.07
CA ILE A 237 -4.90 -11.47 -13.61
C ILE A 237 -5.76 -10.25 -13.99
N GLY A 238 -5.47 -9.07 -13.40
CA GLY A 238 -6.18 -7.82 -13.69
C GLY A 238 -7.49 -7.64 -12.91
N ARG A 239 -7.80 -8.55 -12.00
CA ARG A 239 -8.98 -8.49 -11.12
C ARG A 239 -8.64 -9.01 -9.74
N TYR A 240 -9.43 -8.66 -8.73
CA TYR A 240 -9.24 -9.19 -7.38
C TYR A 240 -9.58 -10.69 -7.30
N PRO A 241 -8.92 -11.46 -6.40
CA PRO A 241 -9.23 -12.88 -6.20
C PRO A 241 -10.64 -13.08 -5.63
N PHE A 242 -11.12 -12.12 -4.85
CA PHE A 242 -12.45 -12.13 -4.26
C PHE A 242 -13.17 -10.84 -4.67
N GLN A 243 -14.35 -10.99 -5.26
CA GLN A 243 -15.15 -9.85 -5.73
C GLN A 243 -16.63 -10.11 -5.46
N ASP A 244 -17.32 -9.07 -4.99
CA ASP A 244 -18.77 -9.01 -4.91
C ASP A 244 -19.22 -7.55 -4.82
N THR A 245 -20.43 -7.25 -5.28
CA THR A 245 -21.05 -5.93 -5.14
C THR A 245 -21.53 -5.68 -3.71
N GLN A 246 -21.85 -6.76 -2.97
CA GLN A 246 -22.32 -6.70 -1.59
C GLN A 246 -21.19 -7.02 -0.63
N PRO A 247 -20.87 -6.14 0.34
CA PRO A 247 -19.77 -6.37 1.30
C PRO A 247 -19.89 -7.69 2.07
N ALA A 248 -21.11 -8.08 2.47
CA ALA A 248 -21.33 -9.34 3.19
C ALA A 248 -21.00 -10.58 2.34
N ALA A 249 -21.32 -10.54 1.05
CA ALA A 249 -21.01 -11.61 0.10
C ALA A 249 -19.50 -11.66 -0.17
N LEU A 250 -18.84 -10.49 -0.35
CA LEU A 250 -17.39 -10.39 -0.46
C LEU A 250 -16.69 -11.03 0.75
N PHE A 251 -17.08 -10.65 1.97
CA PHE A 251 -16.51 -11.20 3.20
C PHE A 251 -16.74 -12.71 3.34
N THR A 252 -17.87 -13.22 2.84
CA THR A 252 -18.13 -14.65 2.79
C THR A 252 -17.17 -15.37 1.85
N LYS A 253 -16.89 -14.81 0.67
CA LYS A 253 -15.90 -15.35 -0.29
C LYS A 253 -14.49 -15.36 0.30
N ILE A 254 -14.08 -14.26 0.96
CA ILE A 254 -12.76 -14.17 1.63
C ILE A 254 -12.65 -15.22 2.72
N ARG A 255 -13.66 -15.36 3.60
CA ARG A 255 -13.66 -16.40 4.67
C ARG A 255 -13.60 -17.82 4.14
N ARG A 256 -14.16 -18.09 2.97
CA ARG A 256 -14.01 -19.40 2.30
C ARG A 256 -12.59 -19.61 1.80
N GLY A 257 -11.90 -18.54 1.37
CA GLY A 257 -10.55 -18.60 0.84
C GLY A 257 -10.45 -19.30 -0.51
N THR A 258 -11.56 -19.44 -1.23
CA THR A 258 -11.60 -20.16 -2.51
C THR A 258 -11.55 -19.15 -3.66
N PHE A 259 -10.54 -19.23 -4.50
CA PHE A 259 -10.34 -18.41 -5.69
C PHE A 259 -9.87 -19.29 -6.86
N SER A 260 -10.01 -18.81 -8.08
CA SER A 260 -9.59 -19.52 -9.30
C SER A 260 -8.27 -18.96 -9.82
N LEU A 261 -7.41 -19.85 -10.32
CA LEU A 261 -6.18 -19.48 -11.01
C LEU A 261 -6.29 -19.94 -12.47
N PRO A 262 -6.09 -19.05 -13.45
CA PRO A 262 -6.14 -19.40 -14.85
C PRO A 262 -5.04 -20.40 -15.25
N ASP A 263 -5.32 -21.23 -16.26
CA ASP A 263 -4.40 -22.29 -16.71
C ASP A 263 -3.14 -21.73 -17.38
N TRP A 264 -3.22 -20.54 -17.94
CA TRP A 264 -2.10 -19.88 -18.60
C TRP A 264 -1.01 -19.36 -17.63
N LEU A 265 -1.28 -19.30 -16.32
CA LEU A 265 -0.24 -18.97 -15.33
C LEU A 265 0.72 -20.13 -15.15
N SER A 266 2.01 -19.80 -15.00
CA SER A 266 3.03 -20.79 -14.69
C SER A 266 2.75 -21.53 -13.37
N PRO A 267 3.16 -22.79 -13.23
CA PRO A 267 3.02 -23.52 -11.97
C PRO A 267 3.68 -22.81 -10.79
N GLN A 268 4.81 -22.13 -11.01
CA GLN A 268 5.50 -21.38 -9.97
C GLN A 268 4.71 -20.14 -9.55
N ALA A 269 4.11 -19.39 -10.48
CA ALA A 269 3.24 -18.26 -10.15
C ALA A 269 2.01 -18.71 -9.34
N LYS A 270 1.37 -19.81 -9.76
CA LYS A 270 0.26 -20.42 -9.02
C LYS A 270 0.68 -20.83 -7.61
N CYS A 271 1.85 -21.43 -7.46
CA CYS A 271 2.43 -21.82 -6.17
C CYS A 271 2.61 -20.61 -5.25
N LEU A 272 3.28 -19.55 -5.73
CA LEU A 272 3.54 -18.33 -4.94
C LEU A 272 2.24 -17.69 -4.46
N ILE A 273 1.25 -17.50 -5.35
CA ILE A 273 -0.08 -16.98 -4.97
C ILE A 273 -0.70 -17.89 -3.89
N GLY A 274 -0.63 -19.20 -4.08
CA GLY A 274 -1.17 -20.20 -3.12
C GLY A 274 -0.50 -20.16 -1.77
N CYS A 275 0.81 -19.92 -1.68
CA CYS A 275 1.54 -19.76 -0.41
C CYS A 275 1.12 -18.51 0.35
N MET A 276 0.78 -17.42 -0.35
CA MET A 276 0.39 -16.15 0.28
C MET A 276 -1.10 -16.11 0.66
N LEU A 277 -1.99 -16.69 -0.15
CA LEU A 277 -3.43 -16.70 0.07
C LEU A 277 -3.92 -17.97 0.80
N ARG A 278 -3.12 -18.47 1.77
CA ARG A 278 -3.54 -19.52 2.69
C ARG A 278 -4.58 -18.97 3.66
N LYS A 279 -5.66 -19.73 3.87
CA LYS A 279 -6.74 -19.33 4.79
C LYS A 279 -6.25 -19.19 6.23
N LEU A 280 -5.41 -20.12 6.68
CA LEU A 280 -4.81 -20.09 8.02
C LEU A 280 -3.55 -19.20 7.98
N PRO A 281 -3.47 -18.13 8.80
CA PRO A 281 -2.31 -17.23 8.84
C PRO A 281 -0.98 -17.96 9.08
N ALA A 282 -0.98 -18.97 9.97
CA ALA A 282 0.20 -19.76 10.31
C ALA A 282 0.75 -20.62 9.13
N GLU A 283 -0.01 -20.81 8.06
CA GLU A 283 0.44 -21.54 6.87
C GLU A 283 1.06 -20.61 5.81
N ARG A 284 1.03 -19.29 6.01
CA ARG A 284 1.62 -18.32 5.11
C ARG A 284 3.11 -18.20 5.41
N LEU A 285 3.93 -18.21 4.34
CA LEU A 285 5.36 -17.96 4.47
C LEU A 285 5.61 -16.51 4.87
N GLU A 286 6.71 -16.27 5.56
CA GLU A 286 7.17 -14.91 5.86
C GLU A 286 7.67 -14.18 4.61
N ALA A 287 7.75 -12.84 4.68
CA ALA A 287 8.21 -12.03 3.54
C ALA A 287 9.65 -12.40 3.12
N SER A 288 10.53 -12.72 4.07
CA SER A 288 11.91 -13.16 3.83
C SER A 288 11.98 -14.51 3.11
N GLU A 289 11.13 -15.45 3.47
CA GLU A 289 11.04 -16.77 2.85
C GLU A 289 10.48 -16.68 1.43
N LEU A 290 9.45 -15.83 1.24
CA LEU A 290 8.85 -15.60 -0.08
C LEU A 290 9.85 -15.03 -1.09
N LEU A 291 10.84 -14.22 -0.66
CA LEU A 291 11.92 -13.73 -1.52
C LEU A 291 12.76 -14.85 -2.12
N MET A 292 12.83 -16.01 -1.44
CA MET A 292 13.56 -17.21 -1.91
C MET A 292 12.71 -18.13 -2.78
N HIS A 293 11.43 -17.79 -3.02
CA HIS A 293 10.54 -18.62 -3.80
C HIS A 293 11.02 -18.77 -5.26
N PRO A 294 10.98 -19.99 -5.87
CA PRO A 294 11.49 -20.26 -7.22
C PRO A 294 10.95 -19.34 -8.32
N TRP A 295 9.72 -18.84 -8.19
CA TRP A 295 9.16 -17.88 -9.14
C TRP A 295 9.93 -16.55 -9.18
N LEU A 296 10.53 -16.12 -8.06
CA LEU A 296 11.34 -14.90 -7.96
C LEU A 296 12.80 -15.15 -8.30
N THR A 297 13.37 -16.30 -7.91
CA THR A 297 14.79 -16.58 -8.02
C THR A 297 15.21 -17.27 -9.33
N ASN A 298 14.31 -18.09 -9.90
CA ASN A 298 14.58 -18.85 -11.12
C ASN A 298 13.63 -18.42 -12.23
N PRO A 299 13.93 -17.38 -13.03
CA PRO A 299 13.11 -17.03 -14.17
C PRO A 299 13.04 -18.24 -15.12
N CYS A 300 11.83 -18.78 -15.29
CA CYS A 300 11.62 -19.80 -16.31
C CYS A 300 12.04 -19.24 -17.67
N ALA A 301 12.82 -19.99 -18.42
CA ALA A 301 13.07 -19.69 -19.83
C ALA A 301 11.69 -19.50 -20.52
N PRO A 302 11.54 -18.48 -21.38
CA PRO A 302 10.27 -18.26 -22.08
C PRO A 302 9.84 -19.57 -22.72
N HIS A 303 8.60 -20.01 -22.46
CA HIS A 303 8.01 -21.13 -23.16
C HIS A 303 8.00 -20.79 -24.65
N HIS A 304 8.99 -21.29 -25.39
CA HIS A 304 8.90 -21.36 -26.83
C HIS A 304 7.69 -22.25 -27.14
N ASN A 305 6.60 -21.62 -27.58
CA ASN A 305 5.53 -22.32 -28.26
C ASN A 305 6.15 -23.10 -29.43
N MET A 306 6.42 -24.38 -29.23
CA MET A 306 6.64 -25.27 -30.33
C MET A 306 5.30 -25.36 -31.09
N ASN A 307 5.13 -24.47 -32.05
CA ASN A 307 4.13 -24.62 -33.09
C ASN A 307 4.42 -25.93 -33.83
N LYS A 308 3.78 -27.00 -33.39
CA LYS A 308 3.57 -28.17 -34.25
C LYS A 308 2.59 -27.74 -35.36
N THR A 309 3.16 -27.46 -36.52
CA THR A 309 2.40 -27.42 -37.77
C THR A 309 1.71 -28.76 -38.00
N HIS A 310 0.44 -28.81 -37.70
CA HIS A 310 -0.48 -29.75 -38.33
C HIS A 310 -1.63 -28.97 -38.96
N HIS A 311 -1.61 -28.92 -40.30
CA HIS A 311 -2.75 -28.56 -41.07
C HIS A 311 -3.89 -29.54 -40.75
N SER A 312 -5.01 -29.05 -40.26
CA SER A 312 -6.31 -29.66 -40.39
C SER A 312 -7.36 -28.55 -40.26
N SER A 313 -8.04 -28.36 -41.36
CA SER A 313 -9.24 -27.55 -41.50
C SER A 313 -10.36 -28.08 -40.61
N HIS A 314 -10.81 -27.33 -39.61
CA HIS A 314 -12.15 -27.46 -39.05
C HIS A 314 -12.65 -26.11 -38.49
N THR A 315 -13.87 -25.84 -38.88
CA THR A 315 -14.80 -24.76 -38.60
C THR A 315 -14.81 -24.26 -37.18
N MET A 316 -14.75 -22.94 -36.99
CA MET A 316 -14.87 -22.22 -35.72
C MET A 316 -16.26 -22.36 -35.07
N PRO A 317 -16.36 -22.64 -33.76
CA PRO A 317 -17.51 -22.26 -32.97
C PRO A 317 -17.31 -20.84 -32.44
N GLN A 318 -18.34 -20.01 -32.55
CA GLN A 318 -18.40 -18.67 -32.00
C GLN A 318 -18.15 -18.68 -30.50
N SER A 319 -17.08 -17.98 -30.05
CA SER A 319 -16.77 -17.78 -28.66
C SER A 319 -17.73 -16.74 -28.07
N LYS A 320 -18.33 -17.10 -26.92
CA LYS A 320 -19.05 -16.18 -26.02
C LYS A 320 -18.11 -15.07 -25.62
N GLN A 321 -18.60 -13.84 -25.73
CA GLN A 321 -17.96 -12.64 -25.18
C GLN A 321 -17.78 -12.82 -23.68
N ASP A 322 -16.52 -12.98 -23.24
CA ASP A 322 -16.16 -12.80 -21.84
C ASP A 322 -16.22 -11.31 -21.54
N ASP A 323 -17.13 -10.94 -20.63
CA ASP A 323 -17.25 -9.58 -20.10
C ASP A 323 -15.91 -9.12 -19.52
N ASP A 324 -15.33 -8.11 -20.15
CA ASP A 324 -14.08 -7.42 -19.81
C ASP A 324 -14.22 -6.71 -18.43
N GLN A 325 -14.08 -7.44 -17.33
CA GLN A 325 -14.13 -6.88 -15.98
C GLN A 325 -12.83 -6.20 -15.64
N VAL A 326 -12.84 -4.88 -15.76
CA VAL A 326 -11.79 -3.96 -15.30
C VAL A 326 -11.71 -3.95 -13.77
N VAL A 327 -10.50 -3.82 -13.21
CA VAL A 327 -10.28 -3.64 -11.77
C VAL A 327 -11.20 -2.56 -11.20
N PRO A 328 -12.13 -2.88 -10.28
CA PRO A 328 -13.12 -1.92 -9.81
C PRO A 328 -12.48 -0.77 -9.05
N THR A 329 -13.00 0.43 -9.24
CA THR A 329 -12.65 1.58 -8.40
C THR A 329 -13.55 1.53 -7.17
N PHE A 330 -13.05 1.08 -6.03
CA PHE A 330 -13.75 1.31 -4.77
C PHE A 330 -13.63 2.80 -4.44
N ILE A 331 -14.74 3.52 -4.55
CA ILE A 331 -14.86 4.87 -4.02
C ILE A 331 -15.10 4.70 -2.52
N GLU A 332 -14.11 5.04 -1.71
CA GLU A 332 -14.29 5.22 -0.27
C GLU A 332 -15.30 6.37 -0.12
N LYS A 333 -16.56 6.04 0.17
CA LYS A 333 -17.53 7.05 0.61
C LYS A 333 -17.18 7.41 2.05
N HIS A 334 -16.80 8.67 2.22
CA HIS A 334 -16.53 9.35 3.49
C HIS A 334 -17.75 9.38 4.41
#